data_64fbddbd711c887e3f755b17bdde48ab
#
_entry.id   64fbddbd711c887e3f755b17bdde48ab
#
_cell.length_a   1.000
_cell.length_b   1.000
_cell.length_c   1.000
_cell.angle_alpha   90.00
_cell.angle_beta   90.00
_cell.angle_gamma   90.00
#
_symmetry.space_group_name_H-M   'P 1'
#
loop_
_entity.id
_entity.type
_entity.pdbx_description
1 polymer ?
#
loop_
_entity_poly.entity_id
_entity_poly.type
_entity_poly.pdbx_seq_one_letter_code
_entity_poly.pdbx_strand_id
1 'polypeptide(L)'
;MQTIVKEASVKVMLSYDYSHFESSMSIENENGLSMKEIDEARKNCQRLCDKAVHQYKTHKANAAARSDGKYKMAAFEQECQRIANKSEQDRTLKEIAMLKQYQDENWRAQFEDEYDYEDDDQYPSY
;
A
#
# COMPACT_ATOMS: atom_id res chain seq x y z
N MET A 1 -23.53 -9.56 46.89
CA MET A 1 -23.72 -8.43 45.99
C MET A 1 -22.93 -8.67 44.70
N GLN A 2 -23.61 -8.69 43.57
CA GLN A 2 -22.92 -8.86 42.28
C GLN A 2 -22.43 -7.51 41.77
N THR A 3 -21.19 -7.49 41.36
CA THR A 3 -20.63 -6.30 40.71
C THR A 3 -21.03 -6.31 39.24
N ILE A 4 -21.60 -5.21 38.79
CA ILE A 4 -21.99 -5.03 37.39
C ILE A 4 -21.04 -4.02 36.74
N VAL A 5 -20.49 -4.37 35.61
CA VAL A 5 -19.68 -3.45 34.81
C VAL A 5 -20.60 -2.75 33.81
N LYS A 6 -20.79 -1.45 33.97
CA LYS A 6 -21.66 -0.65 33.09
C LYS A 6 -20.90 0.07 31.96
N GLU A 7 -19.63 0.32 32.18
CA GLU A 7 -18.77 1.00 31.22
C GLU A 7 -17.45 0.23 31.07
N ALA A 8 -16.94 0.16 29.89
CA ALA A 8 -15.62 -0.41 29.62
C ALA A 8 -14.96 0.33 28.48
N SER A 9 -13.68 0.49 28.58
CA SER A 9 -12.85 1.01 27.49
C SER A 9 -11.83 -0.03 27.11
N VAL A 10 -11.65 -0.23 25.83
CA VAL A 10 -10.64 -1.13 25.29
C VAL A 10 -9.74 -0.34 24.34
N LYS A 11 -8.48 -0.71 24.32
CA LYS A 11 -7.48 -0.05 23.49
C LYS A 11 -6.53 -1.09 22.95
N VAL A 12 -6.26 -1.03 21.67
CA VAL A 12 -5.27 -1.87 21.03
C VAL A 12 -4.24 -0.97 20.37
N MET A 13 -2.97 -1.29 20.55
CA MET A 13 -1.87 -0.58 19.94
C MET A 13 -0.93 -1.58 19.28
N LEU A 14 -0.60 -1.32 18.04
CA LEU A 14 0.35 -2.11 17.28
C LEU A 14 1.48 -1.20 16.81
N SER A 15 2.70 -1.74 16.77
CA SER A 15 3.84 -1.05 16.20
C SER A 15 4.31 -1.79 14.97
N TYR A 16 4.55 -1.06 13.90
CA TYR A 16 5.08 -1.62 12.66
C TYR A 16 5.90 -0.53 11.96
N ASP A 17 7.11 -0.87 11.57
CA ASP A 17 7.97 0.01 10.78
C ASP A 17 8.15 1.39 11.42
N TYR A 18 8.42 1.41 12.75
CA TYR A 18 8.58 2.62 13.56
C TYR A 18 7.33 3.51 13.66
N SER A 19 6.21 3.01 13.17
CA SER A 19 4.93 3.69 13.28
C SER A 19 4.03 3.00 14.30
N HIS A 20 3.16 3.76 14.93
CA HIS A 20 2.20 3.26 15.91
C HIS A 20 0.79 3.36 15.36
N PHE A 21 0.04 2.30 15.53
CA PHE A 21 -1.36 2.22 15.13
C PHE A 21 -2.18 1.94 16.38
N GLU A 22 -3.14 2.78 16.65
CA GLU A 22 -3.93 2.70 17.87
C GLU A 22 -5.41 2.78 17.54
N SER A 23 -6.20 1.93 18.20
CA SER A 23 -7.65 1.98 18.12
C SER A 23 -8.22 1.81 19.52
N SER A 24 -9.19 2.61 19.86
CA SER A 24 -9.86 2.52 21.15
C SER A 24 -11.37 2.58 20.97
N MET A 25 -12.08 1.98 21.90
CA MET A 25 -13.53 1.95 21.89
C MET A 25 -14.04 1.97 23.33
N SER A 26 -15.04 2.82 23.58
CA SER A 26 -15.77 2.84 24.85
C SER A 26 -17.16 2.28 24.62
N ILE A 27 -17.56 1.36 25.48
CA ILE A 27 -18.90 0.77 25.43
C ILE A 27 -19.56 0.93 26.77
N GLU A 28 -20.87 1.10 26.75
CA GLU A 28 -21.66 1.19 27.99
C GLU A 28 -23.00 0.51 27.82
N ASN A 29 -23.51 -0.02 28.94
CA ASN A 29 -24.83 -0.61 29.02
C ASN A 29 -25.30 -0.51 30.47
N GLU A 30 -26.41 0.17 30.70
CA GLU A 30 -26.97 0.34 32.04
C GLU A 30 -27.32 -0.97 32.73
N ASN A 31 -27.64 -1.99 31.94
CA ASN A 31 -27.97 -3.32 32.45
C ASN A 31 -26.75 -4.20 32.74
N GLY A 32 -25.58 -3.67 32.46
CA GLY A 32 -24.31 -4.36 32.62
C GLY A 32 -23.73 -4.91 31.32
N LEU A 33 -22.41 -4.93 31.24
CA LEU A 33 -21.66 -5.48 30.13
C LEU A 33 -21.16 -6.87 30.48
N SER A 34 -21.30 -7.81 29.56
CA SER A 34 -20.70 -9.12 29.70
C SER A 34 -19.24 -9.08 29.27
N MET A 35 -18.45 -10.04 29.73
CA MET A 35 -17.07 -10.21 29.26
C MET A 35 -17.00 -10.47 27.75
N LYS A 36 -18.04 -11.12 27.22
CA LYS A 36 -18.14 -11.36 25.78
C LYS A 36 -18.26 -10.04 25.01
N GLU A 37 -19.10 -9.11 25.49
CA GLU A 37 -19.25 -7.80 24.85
C GLU A 37 -17.97 -6.99 24.90
N ILE A 38 -17.26 -7.03 26.01
CA ILE A 38 -15.97 -6.35 26.17
C ILE A 38 -14.91 -6.97 25.24
N ASP A 39 -14.89 -8.29 25.16
CA ASP A 39 -13.96 -9.00 24.28
C ASP A 39 -14.25 -8.74 22.80
N GLU A 40 -15.52 -8.64 22.42
CA GLU A 40 -15.91 -8.24 21.05
C GLU A 40 -15.42 -6.83 20.71
N ALA A 41 -15.54 -5.89 21.64
CA ALA A 41 -15.02 -4.53 21.46
C ALA A 41 -13.50 -4.54 21.26
N ARG A 42 -12.79 -5.33 22.07
CA ARG A 42 -11.33 -5.51 21.93
C ARG A 42 -10.96 -6.09 20.56
N LYS A 43 -11.69 -7.11 20.11
CA LYS A 43 -11.47 -7.72 18.80
C LYS A 43 -11.70 -6.73 17.66
N ASN A 44 -12.73 -5.89 17.77
CA ASN A 44 -13.00 -4.86 16.79
C ASN A 44 -11.85 -3.84 16.72
N CYS A 45 -11.31 -3.45 17.86
CA CYS A 45 -10.13 -2.58 17.91
C CYS A 45 -8.92 -3.25 17.26
N GLN A 46 -8.71 -4.53 17.52
CA GLN A 46 -7.62 -5.31 16.91
C GLN A 46 -7.76 -5.35 15.38
N ARG A 47 -8.96 -5.59 14.89
CA ARG A 47 -9.25 -5.63 13.44
C ARG A 47 -8.97 -4.29 12.78
N LEU A 48 -9.34 -3.18 13.42
CA LEU A 48 -9.09 -1.85 12.93
C LEU A 48 -7.58 -1.55 12.86
N CYS A 49 -6.82 -1.95 13.88
CA CYS A 49 -5.36 -1.81 13.86
C CYS A 49 -4.74 -2.67 12.76
N ASP A 50 -5.18 -3.91 12.61
CA ASP A 50 -4.68 -4.81 11.57
C ASP A 50 -4.96 -4.25 10.17
N LYS A 51 -6.13 -3.67 9.97
CA LYS A 51 -6.49 -3.02 8.72
C LYS A 51 -5.59 -1.82 8.45
N ALA A 52 -5.33 -0.98 9.45
CA ALA A 52 -4.46 0.17 9.32
C ALA A 52 -3.03 -0.24 8.93
N VAL A 53 -2.49 -1.29 9.56
CA VAL A 53 -1.17 -1.83 9.21
C VAL A 53 -1.16 -2.36 7.78
N HIS A 54 -2.20 -3.06 7.37
CA HIS A 54 -2.32 -3.58 6.00
C HIS A 54 -2.33 -2.44 4.98
N GLN A 55 -3.10 -1.39 5.22
CA GLN A 55 -3.14 -0.20 4.36
C GLN A 55 -1.77 0.47 4.26
N TYR A 56 -1.09 0.61 5.38
CA TYR A 56 0.26 1.18 5.41
C TYR A 56 1.23 0.38 4.54
N LYS A 57 1.22 -0.96 4.66
CA LYS A 57 2.06 -1.84 3.85
C LYS A 57 1.77 -1.68 2.36
N THR A 58 0.49 -1.62 2.00
CA THR A 58 0.04 -1.46 0.62
C THR A 58 0.53 -0.14 0.03
N HIS A 59 0.32 0.96 0.75
CA HIS A 59 0.76 2.28 0.29
C HIS A 59 2.28 2.36 0.15
N LYS A 60 3.01 1.76 1.06
CA LYS A 60 4.48 1.72 1.00
C LYS A 60 4.98 0.92 -0.20
N ALA A 61 4.36 -0.22 -0.47
CA ALA A 61 4.70 -1.05 -1.63
C ALA A 61 4.41 -0.31 -2.94
N ASN A 62 3.27 0.37 -3.03
CA ASN A 62 2.91 1.17 -4.21
C ASN A 62 3.88 2.32 -4.44
N ALA A 63 4.28 3.03 -3.40
CA ALA A 63 5.23 4.12 -3.50
C ALA A 63 6.61 3.63 -4.00
N ALA A 64 7.08 2.49 -3.50
CA ALA A 64 8.33 1.88 -3.93
C ALA A 64 8.26 1.46 -5.40
N ALA A 65 7.15 0.86 -5.81
CA ALA A 65 6.93 0.42 -7.19
C ALA A 65 6.90 1.60 -8.17
N ARG A 66 6.24 2.69 -7.80
CA ARG A 66 6.20 3.92 -8.60
C ARG A 66 7.58 4.54 -8.76
N SER A 67 8.36 4.58 -7.69
CA SER A 67 9.73 5.09 -7.70
C SER A 67 10.62 4.27 -8.64
N ASP A 68 10.54 2.94 -8.56
CA ASP A 68 11.29 2.02 -9.42
C ASP A 68 10.89 2.18 -10.89
N GLY A 69 9.58 2.29 -11.17
CA GLY A 69 9.07 2.52 -12.52
C GLY A 69 9.57 3.82 -13.12
N LYS A 70 9.58 4.90 -12.36
CA LYS A 70 10.12 6.20 -12.79
C LYS A 70 11.61 6.12 -13.12
N TYR A 71 12.37 5.42 -12.30
CA TYR A 71 13.80 5.22 -12.53
C TYR A 71 14.06 4.47 -13.83
N LYS A 72 13.35 3.38 -14.05
CA LYS A 72 13.49 2.58 -15.27
C LYS A 72 13.10 3.38 -16.52
N MET A 73 12.03 4.17 -16.43
CA MET A 73 11.58 5.03 -17.52
C MET A 73 12.65 6.07 -17.89
N ALA A 74 13.24 6.74 -16.90
CA ALA A 74 14.29 7.73 -17.13
C ALA A 74 15.54 7.09 -17.74
N ALA A 75 15.94 5.92 -17.28
CA ALA A 75 17.09 5.19 -17.81
C ALA A 75 16.86 4.78 -19.27
N PHE A 76 15.66 4.31 -19.61
CA PHE A 76 15.28 3.97 -20.98
C PHE A 76 15.35 5.19 -21.90
N GLU A 77 14.78 6.32 -21.45
CA GLU A 77 14.80 7.55 -22.24
C GLU A 77 16.22 8.04 -22.51
N GLN A 78 17.08 8.05 -21.50
CA GLN A 78 18.48 8.43 -21.65
C GLN A 78 19.21 7.53 -22.63
N GLU A 79 18.99 6.23 -22.55
CA GLU A 79 19.61 5.27 -23.46
C GLU A 79 19.15 5.48 -24.90
N CYS A 80 17.86 5.73 -25.11
CA CYS A 80 17.32 6.02 -26.46
C CYS A 80 17.90 7.31 -27.02
N GLN A 81 18.07 8.34 -26.20
CA GLN A 81 18.70 9.59 -26.63
C GLN A 81 20.17 9.37 -27.03
N ARG A 82 20.88 8.54 -26.27
CA ARG A 82 22.28 8.17 -26.62
C ARG A 82 22.34 7.46 -27.97
N ILE A 83 21.44 6.52 -28.20
CA ILE A 83 21.36 5.77 -29.47
C ILE A 83 21.00 6.72 -30.63
N ALA A 84 20.08 7.65 -30.40
CA ALA A 84 19.67 8.62 -31.41
C ALA A 84 20.83 9.51 -31.87
N ASN A 85 21.82 9.74 -31.01
CA ASN A 85 23.03 10.50 -31.36
C ASN A 85 24.06 9.70 -32.11
N LYS A 86 23.92 8.37 -32.24
CA LYS A 86 24.79 7.54 -33.07
C LYS A 86 24.36 7.63 -34.52
N SER A 87 25.33 7.45 -35.44
CA SER A 87 24.98 7.31 -36.84
C SER A 87 24.22 6.01 -37.08
N GLU A 88 23.34 5.98 -38.08
CA GLU A 88 22.50 4.80 -38.36
C GLU A 88 23.34 3.55 -38.61
N GLN A 89 24.54 3.72 -39.20
CA GLN A 89 25.45 2.61 -39.51
C GLN A 89 26.06 1.99 -38.27
N ASP A 90 26.16 2.75 -37.19
CA ASP A 90 26.77 2.30 -35.94
C ASP A 90 25.78 1.68 -34.96
N ARG A 91 24.49 1.71 -35.28
CA ARG A 91 23.44 1.16 -34.41
C ARG A 91 23.34 -0.36 -34.59
N THR A 92 23.28 -1.06 -33.47
CA THR A 92 23.00 -2.51 -33.47
C THR A 92 21.51 -2.76 -33.72
N LEU A 93 21.16 -4.00 -34.08
CA LEU A 93 19.74 -4.38 -34.25
C LEU A 93 18.92 -4.16 -32.99
N LYS A 94 19.53 -4.44 -31.84
CA LYS A 94 18.87 -4.21 -30.53
C LYS A 94 18.62 -2.72 -30.30
N GLU A 95 19.58 -1.87 -30.65
CA GLU A 95 19.46 -0.42 -30.51
C GLU A 95 18.39 0.14 -31.43
N ILE A 96 18.32 -0.34 -32.66
CA ILE A 96 17.28 0.05 -33.62
C ILE A 96 15.88 -0.31 -33.07
N ALA A 97 15.75 -1.51 -32.49
CA ALA A 97 14.49 -1.95 -31.88
C ALA A 97 14.09 -1.04 -30.71
N MET A 98 15.05 -0.64 -29.87
CA MET A 98 14.80 0.28 -28.77
C MET A 98 14.33 1.65 -29.25
N LEU A 99 14.95 2.21 -30.26
CA LEU A 99 14.53 3.49 -30.83
C LEU A 99 13.13 3.42 -31.41
N LYS A 100 12.80 2.33 -32.08
CA LYS A 100 11.46 2.11 -32.61
C LYS A 100 10.41 2.09 -31.51
N GLN A 101 10.73 1.44 -30.41
CA GLN A 101 9.87 1.41 -29.22
C GLN A 101 9.70 2.79 -28.61
N TYR A 102 10.78 3.57 -28.54
CA TYR A 102 10.75 4.95 -28.01
C TYR A 102 9.93 5.89 -28.89
N GLN A 103 9.88 5.66 -30.19
CA GLN A 103 9.08 6.45 -31.13
C GLN A 103 7.58 6.18 -31.04
N ASP A 104 7.15 5.12 -30.37
CA ASP A 104 5.75 4.84 -30.10
C ASP A 104 5.24 5.88 -29.11
N GLU A 105 4.09 6.51 -29.42
CA GLU A 105 3.47 7.52 -28.57
C GLU A 105 3.17 6.98 -27.17
N ASN A 106 2.93 5.68 -27.03
CA ASN A 106 2.58 5.02 -25.79
C ASN A 106 3.76 4.33 -25.10
N TRP A 107 5.00 4.66 -25.45
CA TRP A 107 6.18 3.97 -24.90
C TRP A 107 6.25 4.05 -23.37
N ARG A 108 5.72 5.11 -22.78
CA ARG A 108 5.72 5.27 -21.31
C ARG A 108 4.81 4.27 -20.61
N ALA A 109 3.78 3.79 -21.30
CA ALA A 109 2.83 2.86 -20.73
C ALA A 109 3.48 1.56 -20.24
N GLN A 110 4.57 1.12 -20.87
CA GLN A 110 5.31 -0.07 -20.45
C GLN A 110 5.96 0.08 -19.07
N PHE A 111 6.15 1.33 -18.60
CA PHE A 111 6.72 1.64 -17.29
C PHE A 111 5.66 2.10 -16.31
N GLU A 112 4.44 2.24 -16.76
CA GLU A 112 3.32 2.56 -15.90
C GLU A 112 2.93 1.34 -15.08
N ASP A 113 2.44 1.60 -14.04
CA ASP A 113 2.23 0.96 -12.79
C ASP A 113 1.41 -0.33 -12.87
N GLU A 114 2.08 -1.46 -12.97
CA GLU A 114 1.49 -2.77 -12.77
C GLU A 114 1.31 -3.07 -11.27
N TYR A 115 1.69 -2.14 -10.40
CA TYR A 115 1.78 -2.31 -8.95
C TYR A 115 0.72 -1.50 -8.22
N ASP A 116 -0.41 -1.25 -8.86
CA ASP A 116 -1.51 -0.56 -8.21
C ASP A 116 -2.28 -1.56 -7.36
N TYR A 117 -1.77 -1.78 -6.16
CA TYR A 117 -2.42 -2.67 -5.21
C TYR A 117 -3.71 -2.01 -4.74
N GLU A 118 -4.78 -2.79 -4.79
CA GLU A 118 -6.01 -2.39 -4.14
C GLU A 118 -5.78 -2.33 -2.65
N ASP A 119 -6.27 -1.27 -1.99
CA ASP A 119 -6.06 -1.16 -0.56
C ASP A 119 -7.25 -1.71 0.24
N ASP A 120 -8.18 -0.91 0.66
CA ASP A 120 -9.21 -1.29 1.63
C ASP A 120 -10.13 -2.42 1.21
N ASP A 121 -10.42 -2.54 -0.07
CA ASP A 121 -11.45 -3.45 -0.56
C ASP A 121 -11.04 -4.91 -0.46
N GLN A 122 -9.74 -5.18 -0.37
CA GLN A 122 -9.21 -6.54 -0.25
C GLN A 122 -9.12 -7.00 1.19
N TYR A 123 -9.24 -6.11 2.16
CA TYR A 123 -9.17 -6.48 3.56
C TYR A 123 -10.56 -6.85 4.07
N PRO A 124 -10.67 -7.95 4.83
CA PRO A 124 -11.99 -8.40 5.29
C PRO A 124 -12.72 -7.31 6.06
N SER A 125 -14.01 -7.16 5.78
CA SER A 125 -14.87 -6.28 6.53
C SER A 125 -15.27 -6.95 7.84
N TYR A 126 -15.19 -6.23 8.92
CA TYR A 126 -15.54 -6.74 10.25
C TYR A 126 -16.81 -6.14 10.78
#